data_bf3f7a4904161657c340fdf2e821f4c9
#
_entry.id   bf3f7a4904161657c340fdf2e821f4c9
#
_cell.length_a   1.000
_cell.length_b   1.000
_cell.length_c   1.000
_cell.angle_alpha   90.00
_cell.angle_beta   90.00
_cell.angle_gamma   90.00
#
_symmetry.space_group_name_H-M   'P 1'
#
loop_
_entity.id
_entity.type
_entity.pdbx_description
1 polymer ?
#
loop_
_entity_poly.entity_id
_entity_poly.type
_entity_poly.pdbx_seq_one_letter_code
_entity_poly.pdbx_strand_id
1 'polypeptide(L)'
;MSIKQRQLVLNVFLQRFGHHPAAWRHPSSTGDGRPDINRWIKVAKLAESAKFDTFFIADFIGRSGHFTPDTGRNAVNYQFEPFTLLSAIATATKHIGLVATVNTNYEHPYQVARKFTSLDHLSGGRAGWNVVSSFAEHTAQNFGIAEPRSHDER
;
A
#
# COMPACT_ATOMS: atom_id res chain seq x y z
N MET A 1 -24.69 -14.74 28.82
CA MET A 1 -23.58 -14.17 28.00
C MET A 1 -23.98 -14.28 26.55
N SER A 2 -24.21 -13.18 25.85
CA SER A 2 -24.49 -13.19 24.43
C SER A 2 -23.19 -13.59 23.68
N ILE A 3 -23.22 -14.70 22.94
CA ILE A 3 -22.14 -15.10 22.09
C ILE A 3 -22.06 -14.05 20.96
N LYS A 4 -21.08 -13.16 21.02
CA LYS A 4 -20.81 -12.26 19.88
C LYS A 4 -20.55 -13.13 18.65
N GLN A 5 -21.44 -13.05 17.68
CA GLN A 5 -21.29 -13.75 16.41
C GLN A 5 -19.97 -13.26 15.76
N ARG A 6 -19.04 -14.19 15.52
CA ARG A 6 -17.78 -13.88 14.85
C ARG A 6 -18.08 -13.54 13.40
N GLN A 7 -17.58 -12.40 12.95
CA GLN A 7 -17.67 -11.95 11.56
C GLN A 7 -16.31 -12.08 10.89
N LEU A 8 -16.31 -12.35 9.58
CA LEU A 8 -15.12 -12.25 8.76
C LEU A 8 -14.82 -10.78 8.49
N VAL A 9 -13.54 -10.42 8.53
CA VAL A 9 -13.05 -9.11 8.10
C VAL A 9 -12.46 -9.29 6.70
N LEU A 10 -13.05 -8.62 5.72
CA LEU A 10 -12.64 -8.72 4.32
C LEU A 10 -11.77 -7.53 3.94
N ASN A 11 -10.56 -7.82 3.50
CA ASN A 11 -9.59 -6.81 3.08
C ASN A 11 -9.32 -6.90 1.57
N VAL A 12 -9.40 -5.77 0.87
CA VAL A 12 -8.95 -5.67 -0.52
C VAL A 12 -7.47 -5.31 -0.53
N PHE A 13 -6.65 -6.23 -0.97
CA PHE A 13 -5.25 -5.99 -1.24
C PHE A 13 -5.05 -5.82 -2.75
N LEU A 14 -4.90 -4.59 -3.20
CA LEU A 14 -4.77 -4.27 -4.60
C LEU A 14 -3.32 -4.03 -4.99
N GLN A 15 -2.87 -4.72 -6.03
CA GLN A 15 -1.66 -4.39 -6.77
C GLN A 15 -2.02 -3.87 -8.16
N ARG A 16 -1.18 -3.01 -8.71
CA ARG A 16 -1.45 -2.28 -9.94
C ARG A 16 -2.00 -3.11 -11.09
N PHE A 17 -1.33 -4.24 -11.41
CA PHE A 17 -1.73 -5.16 -12.49
C PHE A 17 -2.24 -6.50 -11.98
N GLY A 18 -2.43 -6.64 -10.67
CA GLY A 18 -2.69 -7.91 -10.01
C GLY A 18 -1.42 -8.53 -9.42
N HIS A 19 -1.57 -9.64 -8.73
CA HIS A 19 -0.48 -10.27 -7.97
C HIS A 19 0.46 -11.15 -8.81
N HIS A 20 0.08 -11.51 -10.04
CA HIS A 20 0.93 -12.31 -10.91
C HIS A 20 2.05 -11.43 -11.52
N PRO A 21 3.33 -11.85 -11.45
CA PRO A 21 4.46 -11.05 -11.94
C PRO A 21 4.36 -10.62 -13.41
N ALA A 22 3.69 -11.42 -14.24
CA ALA A 22 3.48 -11.12 -15.67
C ALA A 22 2.09 -10.52 -15.97
N ALA A 23 1.30 -10.13 -14.96
CA ALA A 23 -0.06 -9.62 -15.16
C ALA A 23 -0.10 -8.38 -16.08
N TRP A 24 0.95 -7.56 -16.07
CA TRP A 24 1.08 -6.40 -16.95
C TRP A 24 1.13 -6.75 -18.45
N ARG A 25 1.49 -7.99 -18.81
CA ARG A 25 1.52 -8.49 -20.20
C ARG A 25 0.16 -8.96 -20.71
N HIS A 26 -0.82 -9.12 -19.81
CA HIS A 26 -2.13 -9.60 -20.22
C HIS A 26 -2.84 -8.59 -21.14
N PRO A 27 -3.48 -9.03 -22.23
CA PRO A 27 -4.13 -8.10 -23.19
C PRO A 27 -5.17 -7.18 -22.58
N SER A 28 -5.83 -7.61 -21.48
CA SER A 28 -6.77 -6.75 -20.73
C SER A 28 -6.10 -5.83 -19.71
N SER A 29 -4.78 -5.89 -19.53
CA SER A 29 -4.05 -4.92 -18.73
C SER A 29 -4.07 -3.58 -19.44
N THR A 30 -4.85 -2.65 -18.92
CA THR A 30 -4.99 -1.31 -19.48
C THR A 30 -3.94 -0.37 -18.91
N GLY A 31 -3.35 0.42 -19.78
CA GLY A 31 -2.51 1.55 -19.41
C GLY A 31 -1.07 1.46 -19.92
N ASP A 32 -0.49 2.63 -20.10
CA ASP A 32 0.88 2.86 -20.58
C ASP A 32 1.97 2.66 -19.51
N GLY A 33 1.60 2.03 -18.41
CA GLY A 33 2.50 1.86 -17.28
C GLY A 33 2.47 2.97 -16.25
N ARG A 34 1.69 4.04 -16.41
CA ARG A 34 1.58 5.13 -15.43
C ARG A 34 0.58 4.81 -14.32
N PRO A 35 0.80 5.29 -13.10
CA PRO A 35 -0.20 5.21 -12.05
C PRO A 35 -1.45 6.02 -12.46
N ASP A 36 -2.63 5.41 -12.38
CA ASP A 36 -3.91 6.07 -12.64
C ASP A 36 -4.73 6.13 -11.35
N ILE A 37 -4.85 7.31 -10.79
CA ILE A 37 -5.63 7.55 -9.57
C ILE A 37 -7.11 7.20 -9.73
N ASN A 38 -7.69 7.42 -10.90
CA ASN A 38 -9.11 7.15 -11.13
C ASN A 38 -9.43 5.66 -11.03
N ARG A 39 -8.50 4.81 -11.49
CA ARG A 39 -8.60 3.36 -11.33
C ARG A 39 -8.64 2.97 -9.85
N TRP A 40 -7.74 3.53 -9.03
CA TRP A 40 -7.68 3.24 -7.60
C TRP A 40 -8.95 3.69 -6.88
N ILE A 41 -9.43 4.88 -7.17
CA ILE A 41 -10.70 5.40 -6.63
C ILE A 41 -11.88 4.53 -7.07
N LYS A 42 -11.93 4.12 -8.34
CA LYS A 42 -12.98 3.23 -8.85
C LYS A 42 -13.02 1.90 -8.11
N VAL A 43 -11.85 1.27 -7.90
CA VAL A 43 -11.76 -0.01 -7.19
C VAL A 43 -12.12 0.16 -5.71
N ALA A 44 -11.67 1.23 -5.05
CA ALA A 44 -12.03 1.49 -3.66
C ALA A 44 -13.55 1.69 -3.47
N LYS A 45 -14.21 2.42 -4.35
CA LYS A 45 -15.67 2.57 -4.35
C LYS A 45 -16.39 1.24 -4.60
N LEU A 46 -15.87 0.41 -5.52
CA LEU A 46 -16.42 -0.91 -5.79
C LEU A 46 -16.28 -1.82 -4.55
N ALA A 47 -15.11 -1.82 -3.91
CA ALA A 47 -14.87 -2.58 -2.68
C ALA A 47 -15.82 -2.14 -1.55
N GLU A 48 -15.98 -0.83 -1.36
CA GLU A 48 -16.91 -0.27 -0.38
C GLU A 48 -18.36 -0.69 -0.67
N SER A 49 -18.81 -0.62 -1.92
CA SER A 49 -20.16 -1.05 -2.31
C SER A 49 -20.37 -2.55 -2.10
N ALA A 50 -19.33 -3.34 -2.29
CA ALA A 50 -19.31 -4.79 -2.04
C ALA A 50 -19.12 -5.17 -0.55
N LYS A 51 -19.11 -4.16 0.35
CA LYS A 51 -19.00 -4.36 1.82
C LYS A 51 -17.68 -4.98 2.29
N PHE A 52 -16.60 -4.71 1.59
CA PHE A 52 -15.27 -4.96 2.15
C PHE A 52 -15.01 -4.02 3.32
N ASP A 53 -14.37 -4.53 4.36
CA ASP A 53 -14.09 -3.77 5.58
C ASP A 53 -12.91 -2.80 5.38
N THR A 54 -11.86 -3.24 4.67
CA THR A 54 -10.65 -2.43 4.50
C THR A 54 -10.09 -2.48 3.07
N PHE A 55 -9.43 -1.38 2.71
CA PHE A 55 -8.63 -1.22 1.50
C PHE A 55 -7.17 -1.07 1.90
N PHE A 56 -6.35 -2.03 1.52
CA PHE A 56 -4.97 -2.16 1.97
C PHE A 56 -3.98 -1.87 0.84
N ILE A 57 -3.00 -1.02 1.13
CA ILE A 57 -1.91 -0.68 0.23
C ILE A 57 -0.59 -1.16 0.83
N ALA A 58 0.02 -2.14 0.15
CA ALA A 58 1.41 -2.49 0.43
C ALA A 58 2.34 -1.41 -0.13
N ASP A 59 3.45 -1.19 0.55
CA ASP A 59 4.50 -0.30 0.09
C ASP A 59 5.83 -1.05 -0.03
N PHE A 60 6.43 -0.91 -1.20
CA PHE A 60 7.78 -1.39 -1.48
C PHE A 60 8.70 -0.18 -1.63
N ILE A 61 9.18 0.34 -0.51
CA ILE A 61 10.10 1.50 -0.47
C ILE A 61 11.50 1.16 -1.01
N GLY A 62 11.72 -0.08 -1.36
CA GLY A 62 12.92 -0.56 -2.02
C GLY A 62 12.60 -1.06 -3.42
N ARG A 63 13.58 -1.00 -4.29
CA ARG A 63 13.48 -1.54 -5.64
C ARG A 63 13.86 -3.02 -5.62
N SER A 64 12.95 -3.90 -5.96
CA SER A 64 13.27 -5.32 -6.10
C SER A 64 13.87 -5.63 -7.47
N GLY A 65 14.99 -6.33 -7.49
CA GLY A 65 15.59 -6.94 -8.68
C GLY A 65 16.72 -6.13 -9.33
N HIS A 66 17.56 -6.84 -10.08
CA HIS A 66 18.62 -6.23 -10.87
C HIS A 66 18.04 -5.38 -12.01
N PHE A 67 18.66 -4.25 -12.24
CA PHE A 67 18.35 -3.40 -13.39
C PHE A 67 18.74 -4.13 -14.66
N THR A 68 17.78 -4.77 -15.32
CA THR A 68 17.98 -5.22 -16.70
C THR A 68 17.30 -4.22 -17.64
N PRO A 69 17.73 -4.11 -18.90
CA PRO A 69 17.07 -3.22 -19.90
C PRO A 69 15.57 -3.47 -20.00
N ASP A 70 15.12 -4.69 -19.69
CA ASP A 70 13.70 -5.06 -19.65
C ASP A 70 12.98 -4.60 -18.37
N THR A 71 13.69 -4.33 -17.26
CA THR A 71 13.05 -3.83 -16.03
C THR A 71 12.60 -2.38 -16.14
N GLY A 72 13.15 -1.61 -17.06
CA GLY A 72 12.66 -0.27 -17.40
C GLY A 72 11.25 -0.29 -18.00
N ARG A 73 10.83 -1.43 -18.56
CA ARG A 73 9.48 -1.68 -19.08
C ARG A 73 8.55 -2.33 -18.04
N ASN A 74 9.09 -2.81 -16.93
CA ASN A 74 8.29 -3.39 -15.86
C ASN A 74 7.59 -2.27 -15.07
N ALA A 75 6.38 -2.02 -15.45
CA ALA A 75 5.47 -1.07 -14.82
C ALA A 75 5.18 -1.33 -13.31
N VAL A 76 5.75 -2.40 -12.76
CA VAL A 76 5.63 -2.78 -11.34
C VAL A 76 6.31 -1.77 -10.40
N ASN A 77 7.23 -0.95 -10.90
CA ASN A 77 8.03 -0.03 -10.08
C ASN A 77 7.37 1.35 -9.86
N TYR A 78 6.22 1.61 -10.47
CA TYR A 78 5.51 2.89 -10.30
C TYR A 78 4.28 2.67 -9.41
N GLN A 79 4.41 2.95 -8.14
CA GLN A 79 3.31 2.93 -7.18
C GLN A 79 3.13 4.32 -6.60
N PHE A 80 1.89 4.62 -6.21
CA PHE A 80 1.64 5.76 -5.34
C PHE A 80 2.14 5.44 -3.93
N GLU A 81 2.68 6.41 -3.26
CA GLU A 81 2.96 6.34 -1.84
C GLU A 81 1.63 6.20 -1.08
N PRO A 82 1.56 5.31 -0.05
CA PRO A 82 0.30 4.94 0.58
C PRO A 82 -0.51 6.11 1.15
N PHE A 83 0.10 7.03 1.88
CA PHE A 83 -0.63 8.15 2.47
C PHE A 83 -1.20 9.09 1.42
N THR A 84 -0.44 9.38 0.37
CA THR A 84 -0.87 10.22 -0.74
C THR A 84 -2.07 9.59 -1.45
N LEU A 85 -1.99 8.29 -1.75
CA LEU A 85 -3.07 7.55 -2.39
C LEU A 85 -4.31 7.44 -1.50
N LEU A 86 -4.13 7.02 -0.25
CA LEU A 86 -5.24 6.82 0.69
C LEU A 86 -5.92 8.13 1.07
N SER A 87 -5.20 9.25 1.09
CA SER A 87 -5.81 10.57 1.28
C SER A 87 -6.78 10.92 0.14
N ALA A 88 -6.41 10.62 -1.10
CA ALA A 88 -7.31 10.80 -2.24
C ALA A 88 -8.52 9.84 -2.17
N ILE A 89 -8.31 8.58 -1.77
CA ILE A 89 -9.39 7.60 -1.59
C ILE A 89 -10.30 7.98 -0.43
N ALA A 90 -9.76 8.55 0.66
CA ALA A 90 -10.53 9.00 1.83
C ALA A 90 -11.65 9.96 1.45
N THR A 91 -11.38 10.88 0.52
CA THR A 91 -12.38 11.86 0.04
C THR A 91 -13.43 11.25 -0.89
N ALA A 92 -13.13 10.09 -1.47
CA ALA A 92 -13.98 9.41 -2.45
C ALA A 92 -14.85 8.27 -1.87
N THR A 93 -14.60 7.90 -0.60
CA THR A 93 -15.26 6.79 0.14
C THR A 93 -15.76 7.27 1.49
N LYS A 94 -16.67 6.51 2.13
CA LYS A 94 -17.31 6.90 3.39
C LYS A 94 -17.13 5.90 4.54
N HIS A 95 -16.98 4.62 4.24
CA HIS A 95 -17.05 3.54 5.23
C HIS A 95 -15.83 2.63 5.27
N ILE A 96 -15.24 2.34 4.11
CA ILE A 96 -14.11 1.40 3.99
C ILE A 96 -12.89 1.90 4.75
N GLY A 97 -12.28 1.05 5.59
CA GLY A 97 -11.04 1.33 6.30
C GLY A 97 -9.87 1.48 5.32
N LEU A 98 -8.91 2.33 5.65
CA LEU A 98 -7.79 2.71 4.79
C LEU A 98 -6.48 2.30 5.45
N VAL A 99 -5.89 1.20 4.98
CA VAL A 99 -4.70 0.60 5.60
C VAL A 99 -3.45 0.93 4.81
N ALA A 100 -2.58 1.76 5.40
CA ALA A 100 -1.28 2.12 4.85
C ALA A 100 -0.18 1.20 5.39
N THR A 101 0.70 0.72 4.51
CA THR A 101 1.95 0.09 4.94
C THR A 101 2.97 1.17 5.26
N VAL A 102 3.59 1.07 6.44
CA VAL A 102 4.70 1.94 6.84
C VAL A 102 5.81 1.11 7.50
N ASN A 103 7.02 1.37 7.07
CA ASN A 103 8.21 0.69 7.55
C ASN A 103 8.80 1.37 8.78
N THR A 104 8.95 0.62 9.87
CA THR A 104 9.47 1.14 11.14
C THR A 104 10.97 1.41 11.15
N ASN A 105 11.74 0.82 10.22
CA ASN A 105 13.18 1.00 10.17
C ASN A 105 13.64 2.34 9.57
N TYR A 106 12.82 2.92 8.69
CA TYR A 106 13.22 4.06 7.86
C TYR A 106 12.38 5.31 8.11
N GLU A 107 11.30 5.19 8.87
CA GLU A 107 10.42 6.29 9.20
C GLU A 107 10.58 6.71 10.67
N HIS A 108 10.67 8.00 10.91
CA HIS A 108 10.71 8.52 12.27
C HIS A 108 9.34 8.38 12.96
N PRO A 109 9.25 7.83 14.19
CA PRO A 109 7.97 7.56 14.86
C PRO A 109 7.02 8.76 14.93
N TYR A 110 7.56 9.95 15.20
CA TYR A 110 6.77 11.18 15.22
C TYR A 110 6.13 11.50 13.86
N GLN A 111 6.87 11.29 12.76
CA GLN A 111 6.33 11.52 11.41
C GLN A 111 5.26 10.51 11.06
N VAL A 112 5.46 9.25 11.46
CA VAL A 112 4.44 8.20 11.28
C VAL A 112 3.16 8.57 12.02
N ALA A 113 3.25 8.97 13.29
CA ALA A 113 2.10 9.41 14.08
C ALA A 113 1.38 10.59 13.42
N ARG A 114 2.10 11.61 12.95
CA ARG A 114 1.51 12.76 12.25
C ARG A 114 0.76 12.35 10.98
N LYS A 115 1.38 11.49 10.15
CA LYS A 115 0.78 11.02 8.90
C LYS A 115 -0.51 10.25 9.16
N PHE A 116 -0.49 9.30 10.13
CA PHE A 116 -1.68 8.53 10.48
C PHE A 116 -2.77 9.39 11.10
N THR A 117 -2.44 10.29 12.02
CA THR A 117 -3.42 11.22 12.60
C THR A 117 -4.08 12.08 11.51
N SER A 118 -3.29 12.57 10.55
CA SER A 118 -3.81 13.34 9.43
C SER A 118 -4.76 12.52 8.55
N LEU A 119 -4.37 11.29 8.18
CA LEU A 119 -5.22 10.39 7.41
C LEU A 119 -6.49 10.01 8.17
N ASP A 120 -6.38 9.80 9.48
CA ASP A 120 -7.51 9.47 10.33
C ASP A 120 -8.54 10.60 10.38
N HIS A 121 -8.09 11.83 10.57
CA HIS A 121 -8.96 13.00 10.49
C HIS A 121 -9.60 13.18 9.11
N LEU A 122 -8.83 13.05 8.03
CA LEU A 122 -9.33 13.16 6.65
C LEU A 122 -10.39 12.10 6.34
N SER A 123 -10.23 10.92 6.89
CA SER A 123 -11.11 9.78 6.63
C SER A 123 -12.27 9.66 7.63
N GLY A 124 -12.29 10.44 8.71
CA GLY A 124 -13.29 10.32 9.78
C GLY A 124 -13.13 9.04 10.60
N GLY A 125 -11.91 8.72 11.03
CA GLY A 125 -11.63 7.59 11.94
C GLY A 125 -11.43 6.24 11.23
N ARG A 126 -10.98 6.23 9.96
CA ARG A 126 -10.85 5.01 9.15
C ARG A 126 -9.41 4.59 8.84
N ALA A 127 -8.41 5.29 9.38
CA ALA A 127 -7.02 4.96 9.14
C ALA A 127 -6.58 3.68 9.84
N GLY A 128 -5.80 2.85 9.15
CA GLY A 128 -5.19 1.64 9.68
C GLY A 128 -3.73 1.53 9.27
N TRP A 129 -2.93 0.86 10.07
CA TRP A 129 -1.50 0.69 9.86
C TRP A 129 -1.12 -0.77 9.68
N ASN A 130 -0.51 -1.09 8.55
CA ASN A 130 0.25 -2.31 8.36
C ASN A 130 1.71 -2.05 8.73
N VAL A 131 2.08 -2.47 9.94
CA VAL A 131 3.41 -2.28 10.50
C VAL A 131 4.36 -3.31 9.88
N VAL A 132 5.43 -2.84 9.25
CA VAL A 132 6.45 -3.71 8.67
C VAL A 132 7.85 -3.25 9.03
N SER A 133 8.80 -4.20 9.03
CA SER A 133 10.23 -3.94 9.10
C SER A 133 10.89 -4.58 7.87
N SER A 134 11.54 -3.79 7.02
CA SER A 134 12.24 -4.31 5.84
C SER A 134 13.54 -4.98 6.21
N PHE A 135 13.85 -6.02 5.45
CA PHE A 135 15.13 -6.77 5.55
C PHE A 135 15.93 -6.68 4.24
N ALA A 136 15.39 -6.06 3.21
CA ALA A 136 16.00 -6.05 1.89
C ALA A 136 17.10 -4.98 1.79
N GLU A 137 18.28 -5.39 1.33
CA GLU A 137 19.46 -4.55 1.18
C GLU A 137 19.18 -3.32 0.30
N HIS A 138 18.55 -3.52 -0.86
CA HIS A 138 18.21 -2.44 -1.77
C HIS A 138 17.27 -1.39 -1.14
N THR A 139 16.49 -1.77 -0.12
CA THR A 139 15.69 -0.81 0.64
C THR A 139 16.59 0.06 1.52
N ALA A 140 17.54 -0.54 2.24
CA ALA A 140 18.47 0.19 3.09
C ALA A 140 19.30 1.19 2.28
N GLN A 141 19.75 0.79 1.09
CA GLN A 141 20.54 1.64 0.18
C GLN A 141 19.80 2.91 -0.25
N ASN A 142 18.46 2.84 -0.45
CA ASN A 142 17.66 4.03 -0.76
C ASN A 142 17.67 5.09 0.35
N PHE A 143 17.98 4.66 1.58
CA PHE A 143 18.10 5.55 2.75
C PHE A 143 19.55 5.82 3.15
N GLY A 144 20.51 5.51 2.27
CA GLY A 144 21.95 5.73 2.54
C GLY A 144 22.55 4.80 3.58
N ILE A 145 21.91 3.67 3.84
CA ILE A 145 22.35 2.64 4.79
C ILE A 145 22.95 1.50 3.99
N ALA A 146 24.24 1.18 4.26
CA ALA A 146 24.97 0.18 3.50
C ALA A 146 24.40 -1.25 3.68
N GLU A 147 24.00 -1.58 4.91
CA GLU A 147 23.46 -2.89 5.25
C GLU A 147 22.16 -2.75 6.05
N PRO A 148 21.15 -3.60 5.80
CA PRO A 148 19.93 -3.59 6.60
C PRO A 148 20.23 -3.99 8.05
N ARG A 149 19.41 -3.49 8.98
CA ARG A 149 19.48 -3.90 10.38
C ARG A 149 19.30 -5.41 10.50
N SER A 150 19.99 -6.00 11.48
CA SER A 150 19.82 -7.42 11.83
C SER A 150 18.39 -7.72 12.27
N HIS A 151 18.04 -9.00 12.35
CA HIS A 151 16.69 -9.39 12.79
C HIS A 151 16.36 -8.87 14.20
N ASP A 152 17.34 -8.89 15.09
CA ASP A 152 17.15 -8.49 16.50
C ASP A 152 17.04 -6.96 16.70
N GLU A 153 17.47 -6.18 15.71
CA GLU A 153 17.42 -4.71 15.73
C GLU A 153 16.19 -4.13 15.01
N ARG A 154 15.35 -4.97 14.44
CA ARG A 154 14.20 -4.55 13.63
C ARG A 154 12.90 -4.53 14.39
#